data_a8636378d062d4090818a107b066fba9
#
_entry.id   a8636378d062d4090818a107b066fba9
#
_cell.length_a   1.000
_cell.length_b   1.000
_cell.length_c   1.000
_cell.angle_alpha   90.00
_cell.angle_beta   90.00
_cell.angle_gamma   90.00
#
_symmetry.space_group_name_H-M   'P 1'
#
loop_
_entity.id
_entity.type
_entity.pdbx_description
1 polymer ?
#
loop_
_entity_poly.entity_id
_entity_poly.type
_entity_poly.pdbx_seq_one_letter_code
_entity_poly.pdbx_strand_id
1 'polypeptide(L)'
;GNMKLMINGAITIGTLDGANVEILEQVGKENMFLFGLTTPEVENLWRSGYDPMVFINQNPDLKAVIEMLSSEVLGSRFDEIANALTTSTYGVADAYMVMADFDAYVKTQERVEKTYLDRAKFNNMSLINIAKAGLFSADRAVKEYGEDIWNINSVK
;
A
#
# COMPACT_ATOMS: atom_id res chain seq x y z
N GLY A 1 0.16 -11.10 0.15
CA GLY A 1 -0.91 -10.96 -0.83
C GLY A 1 -0.46 -10.35 -2.15
N ASN A 2 0.22 -9.18 -2.13
CA ASN A 2 0.58 -8.39 -3.32
C ASN A 2 1.42 -9.16 -4.36
N MET A 3 2.41 -9.95 -3.95
CA MET A 3 3.21 -10.78 -4.87
C MET A 3 2.36 -11.81 -5.64
N LYS A 4 1.38 -12.43 -4.96
CA LYS A 4 0.43 -13.36 -5.63
C LYS A 4 -0.51 -12.64 -6.59
N LEU A 5 -0.91 -11.42 -6.26
CA LEU A 5 -1.72 -10.59 -7.14
C LEU A 5 -0.88 -10.13 -8.34
N MET A 6 0.39 -9.77 -8.13
CA MET A 6 1.33 -9.36 -9.17
C MET A 6 1.51 -10.44 -10.26
N ILE A 7 1.72 -11.71 -9.91
CA ILE A 7 1.84 -12.80 -10.89
C ILE A 7 0.53 -13.05 -11.66
N ASN A 8 -0.60 -12.60 -11.11
CA ASN A 8 -1.89 -12.62 -11.80
C ASN A 8 -2.19 -11.32 -12.56
N GLY A 9 -1.19 -10.45 -12.73
CA GLY A 9 -1.30 -9.23 -13.54
C GLY A 9 -1.90 -8.02 -12.83
N ALA A 10 -2.10 -8.09 -11.53
CA ALA A 10 -2.52 -6.91 -10.77
C ALA A 10 -1.35 -5.92 -10.64
N ILE A 11 -1.64 -4.65 -10.87
CA ILE A 11 -0.68 -3.56 -10.67
C ILE A 11 -0.83 -3.05 -9.25
N THR A 12 0.27 -2.98 -8.53
CA THR A 12 0.27 -2.54 -7.13
C THR A 12 0.03 -1.03 -7.03
N ILE A 13 -0.87 -0.65 -6.14
CA ILE A 13 -1.01 0.71 -5.59
C ILE A 13 -0.59 0.60 -4.13
N GLY A 14 0.40 1.37 -3.70
CA GLY A 14 0.90 1.24 -2.33
C GLY A 14 1.93 2.28 -1.94
N THR A 15 2.21 2.31 -0.66
CA THR A 15 3.30 3.08 -0.05
C THR A 15 4.65 2.40 -0.29
N LEU A 16 5.74 3.17 -0.21
CA LEU A 16 7.10 2.66 -0.46
C LEU A 16 7.66 2.02 0.81
N ASP A 17 7.10 0.87 1.18
CA ASP A 17 7.55 0.08 2.33
C ASP A 17 7.41 -1.43 2.07
N GLY A 18 8.00 -2.23 2.95
CA GLY A 18 7.93 -3.69 2.90
C GLY A 18 8.19 -4.24 1.51
N ALA A 19 7.40 -5.22 1.10
CA ALA A 19 7.53 -5.88 -0.21
C ALA A 19 7.29 -4.97 -1.43
N ASN A 20 6.73 -3.77 -1.24
CA ASN A 20 6.53 -2.80 -2.33
C ASN A 20 7.86 -2.22 -2.81
N VAL A 21 8.89 -2.17 -1.94
CA VAL A 21 10.24 -1.75 -2.32
C VAL A 21 10.81 -2.72 -3.36
N GLU A 22 10.77 -4.03 -3.06
CA GLU A 22 11.29 -5.05 -3.96
C GLU A 22 10.46 -5.15 -5.25
N ILE A 23 9.13 -4.97 -5.17
CA ILE A 23 8.28 -4.91 -6.36
C ILE A 23 8.69 -3.73 -7.23
N LEU A 24 8.88 -2.54 -6.64
CA LEU A 24 9.31 -1.35 -7.37
C LEU A 24 10.65 -1.56 -8.08
N GLU A 25 11.63 -2.17 -7.40
CA GLU A 25 12.93 -2.49 -7.97
C GLU A 25 12.83 -3.41 -9.19
N GLN A 26 11.87 -4.33 -9.16
CA GLN A 26 11.67 -5.27 -10.27
C GLN A 26 10.94 -4.67 -11.47
N VAL A 27 9.88 -3.89 -11.22
CA VAL A 27 9.00 -3.43 -12.29
C VAL A 27 9.29 -2.01 -12.75
N GLY A 28 9.96 -1.21 -11.94
CA GLY A 28 10.16 0.22 -12.18
C GLY A 28 8.93 1.07 -11.81
N LYS A 29 9.18 2.36 -11.57
CA LYS A 29 8.17 3.31 -11.11
C LYS A 29 7.02 3.57 -12.11
N GLU A 30 7.25 3.25 -13.37
CA GLU A 30 6.28 3.40 -14.45
C GLU A 30 5.26 2.25 -14.50
N ASN A 31 5.53 1.14 -13.80
CA ASN A 31 4.69 -0.05 -13.79
C ASN A 31 4.06 -0.34 -12.41
N MET A 32 4.07 0.65 -11.52
CA MET A 32 3.48 0.63 -10.19
C MET A 32 2.95 2.02 -9.84
N PHE A 33 1.99 2.10 -8.94
CA PHE A 33 1.45 3.37 -8.44
C PHE A 33 1.86 3.55 -6.98
N LEU A 34 2.81 4.46 -6.76
CA LEU A 34 3.24 4.82 -5.41
C LEU A 34 2.49 6.06 -4.91
N PHE A 35 2.20 6.08 -3.62
CA PHE A 35 1.64 7.22 -2.90
C PHE A 35 2.15 7.23 -1.46
N GLY A 36 1.79 8.28 -0.74
CA GLY A 36 1.96 8.38 0.71
C GLY A 36 3.36 8.74 1.17
N LEU A 37 3.50 8.76 2.47
CA LEU A 37 4.73 9.13 3.17
C LEU A 37 5.80 8.05 3.01
N THR A 38 7.04 8.49 2.92
CA THR A 38 8.21 7.63 3.03
C THR A 38 8.50 7.29 4.49
N THR A 39 9.27 6.23 4.75
CA THR A 39 9.65 5.84 6.12
C THR A 39 10.27 6.98 6.94
N PRO A 40 11.22 7.79 6.40
CA PRO A 40 11.74 8.94 7.15
C PRO A 40 10.69 10.01 7.46
N GLU A 41 9.73 10.24 6.55
CA GLU A 41 8.64 11.20 6.77
C GLU A 41 7.68 10.71 7.85
N VAL A 42 7.34 9.41 7.87
CA VAL A 42 6.56 8.77 8.94
C VAL A 42 7.24 8.93 10.29
N GLU A 43 8.55 8.62 10.37
CA GLU A 43 9.31 8.78 11.60
C GLU A 43 9.34 10.23 12.10
N ASN A 44 9.53 11.18 11.20
CA ASN A 44 9.53 12.60 11.54
C ASN A 44 8.15 13.07 12.03
N LEU A 45 7.09 12.59 11.39
CA LEU A 45 5.72 12.94 11.76
C LEU A 45 5.38 12.38 13.15
N TRP A 46 5.80 11.14 13.47
CA TRP A 46 5.68 10.60 14.82
C TRP A 46 6.44 11.41 15.87
N ARG A 47 7.68 11.79 15.59
CA ARG A 47 8.51 12.59 16.51
C ARG A 47 7.92 13.99 16.76
N SER A 48 7.24 14.57 15.78
CA SER A 48 6.58 15.88 15.92
C SER A 48 5.22 15.84 16.62
N GLY A 49 4.72 14.66 16.98
CA GLY A 49 3.42 14.50 17.63
C GLY A 49 2.28 14.42 16.62
N TYR A 50 2.21 13.30 15.90
CA TYR A 50 1.15 13.05 14.93
C TYR A 50 -0.24 13.11 15.57
N ASP A 51 -1.13 13.89 14.97
CA ASP A 51 -2.55 13.97 15.32
C ASP A 51 -3.39 13.82 14.04
N PRO A 52 -4.13 12.70 13.85
CA PRO A 52 -4.97 12.50 12.68
C PRO A 52 -6.06 13.54 12.52
N MET A 53 -6.52 14.14 13.63
CA MET A 53 -7.56 15.16 13.60
C MET A 53 -7.13 16.44 12.85
N VAL A 54 -5.84 16.73 12.79
CA VAL A 54 -5.31 17.85 11.99
C VAL A 54 -5.63 17.63 10.51
N PHE A 55 -5.37 16.42 9.98
CA PHE A 55 -5.64 16.07 8.59
C PHE A 55 -7.15 16.00 8.30
N ILE A 56 -7.93 15.39 9.18
CA ILE A 56 -9.39 15.31 9.06
C ILE A 56 -10.02 16.69 8.98
N ASN A 57 -9.60 17.61 9.84
CA ASN A 57 -10.19 18.95 9.90
C ASN A 57 -9.78 19.84 8.71
N GLN A 58 -8.66 19.54 8.06
CA GLN A 58 -8.17 20.28 6.89
C GLN A 58 -8.77 19.80 5.57
N ASN A 59 -9.32 18.57 5.54
CA ASN A 59 -9.87 17.98 4.34
C ASN A 59 -11.35 17.61 4.51
N PRO A 60 -12.28 18.37 3.85
CA PRO A 60 -13.72 18.12 3.95
C PRO A 60 -14.15 16.73 3.48
N ASP A 61 -13.50 16.17 2.45
CA ASP A 61 -13.83 14.85 1.92
C ASP A 61 -13.42 13.76 2.91
N LEU A 62 -12.22 13.87 3.47
CA LEU A 62 -11.76 12.96 4.52
C LEU A 62 -12.69 13.01 5.74
N LYS A 63 -13.08 14.21 6.16
CA LYS A 63 -14.03 14.38 7.25
C LYS A 63 -15.37 13.70 6.96
N ALA A 64 -15.90 13.87 5.75
CA ALA A 64 -17.14 13.22 5.33
C ALA A 64 -17.02 11.68 5.34
N VAL A 65 -15.87 11.13 4.91
CA VAL A 65 -15.61 9.68 4.98
C VAL A 65 -15.64 9.18 6.43
N ILE A 66 -15.00 9.88 7.37
CA ILE A 66 -15.01 9.49 8.79
C ILE A 66 -16.43 9.56 9.37
N GLU A 67 -17.20 10.61 9.03
CA GLU A 67 -18.60 10.75 9.44
C GLU A 67 -19.48 9.62 8.85
N MET A 68 -19.24 9.21 7.61
CA MET A 68 -19.93 8.06 6.98
C MET A 68 -19.68 6.75 7.74
N LEU A 69 -18.46 6.48 8.20
CA LEU A 69 -18.16 5.27 8.98
C LEU A 69 -18.98 5.20 10.27
N SER A 70 -19.26 6.34 10.90
CA SER A 70 -20.05 6.43 12.12
C SER A 70 -21.57 6.61 11.90
N SER A 71 -22.01 6.52 10.63
CA SER A 71 -23.42 6.65 10.23
C SER A 71 -23.96 5.32 9.69
N GLU A 72 -25.27 5.25 9.47
CA GLU A 72 -25.94 4.08 8.85
C GLU A 72 -25.97 4.13 7.31
N VAL A 73 -25.32 5.12 6.70
CA VAL A 73 -25.33 5.31 5.23
C VAL A 73 -24.81 4.09 4.48
N LEU A 74 -23.86 3.36 5.09
CA LEU A 74 -23.28 2.13 4.53
C LEU A 74 -24.06 0.86 4.92
N GLY A 75 -25.27 0.98 5.47
CA GLY A 75 -26.11 -0.13 5.92
C GLY A 75 -25.74 -0.69 7.30
N SER A 76 -24.64 -0.21 7.88
CA SER A 76 -24.18 -0.52 9.24
C SER A 76 -23.26 0.58 9.73
N ARG A 77 -23.11 0.70 11.05
CA ARG A 77 -22.15 1.61 11.68
C ARG A 77 -20.82 0.90 11.86
N PHE A 78 -19.74 1.62 11.61
CA PHE A 78 -18.35 1.14 11.75
C PHE A 78 -17.59 1.99 12.78
N ASP A 79 -18.23 2.24 13.93
CA ASP A 79 -17.70 3.11 15.00
C ASP A 79 -16.32 2.65 15.50
N GLU A 80 -16.07 1.33 15.56
CA GLU A 80 -14.77 0.79 15.97
C GLU A 80 -13.66 1.21 15.01
N ILE A 81 -13.93 1.21 13.69
CA ILE A 81 -12.97 1.64 12.67
C ILE A 81 -12.76 3.15 12.79
N ALA A 82 -13.84 3.93 12.85
CA ALA A 82 -13.76 5.38 13.01
C ALA A 82 -12.95 5.75 14.27
N ASN A 83 -13.22 5.08 15.39
CA ASN A 83 -12.50 5.30 16.65
C ASN A 83 -11.00 4.93 16.55
N ALA A 84 -10.66 3.83 15.89
CA ALA A 84 -9.26 3.45 15.69
C ALA A 84 -8.47 4.48 14.86
N LEU A 85 -9.17 5.21 13.98
CA LEU A 85 -8.58 6.27 13.14
C LEU A 85 -8.54 7.65 13.83
N THR A 86 -9.40 7.90 14.81
CA THR A 86 -9.57 9.26 15.37
C THR A 86 -9.19 9.38 16.84
N THR A 87 -9.19 8.27 17.59
CA THR A 87 -8.96 8.29 19.04
C THR A 87 -7.91 7.26 19.46
N SER A 88 -7.23 7.52 20.58
CA SER A 88 -6.26 6.60 21.16
C SER A 88 -6.86 5.60 22.17
N THR A 89 -8.16 5.37 22.10
CA THR A 89 -8.88 4.49 23.05
C THR A 89 -8.33 3.06 23.09
N TYR A 90 -7.84 2.57 21.94
CA TYR A 90 -7.27 1.22 21.79
C TYR A 90 -5.76 1.22 21.51
N GLY A 91 -5.06 2.33 21.81
CA GLY A 91 -3.65 2.49 21.52
C GLY A 91 -3.35 3.85 20.90
N VAL A 92 -2.60 3.85 19.78
CA VAL A 92 -2.30 5.06 19.02
C VAL A 92 -3.38 5.26 17.96
N ALA A 93 -3.97 6.46 17.88
CA ALA A 93 -4.90 6.81 16.82
C ALA A 93 -4.18 6.77 15.45
N ASP A 94 -4.84 6.18 14.46
CA ASP A 94 -4.31 6.06 13.09
C ASP A 94 -2.84 5.59 13.06
N ALA A 95 -2.57 4.43 13.64
CA ALA A 95 -1.23 3.86 13.78
C ALA A 95 -0.46 3.71 12.45
N TYR A 96 -1.15 3.72 11.32
CA TYR A 96 -0.58 3.60 9.98
C TYR A 96 -0.59 4.91 9.18
N MET A 97 -0.93 6.05 9.80
CA MET A 97 -0.96 7.39 9.18
C MET A 97 -1.83 7.47 7.92
N VAL A 98 -2.92 6.70 7.88
CA VAL A 98 -3.85 6.66 6.74
C VAL A 98 -4.49 8.03 6.47
N MET A 99 -4.73 8.83 7.53
CA MET A 99 -5.27 10.18 7.40
C MET A 99 -4.27 11.13 6.74
N ALA A 100 -2.99 10.99 7.06
CA ALA A 100 -1.93 11.80 6.43
C ALA A 100 -1.73 11.44 4.95
N ASP A 101 -1.93 10.17 4.59
CA ASP A 101 -1.75 9.67 3.22
C ASP A 101 -2.99 9.86 2.32
N PHE A 102 -4.13 10.27 2.87
CA PHE A 102 -5.42 10.31 2.16
C PHE A 102 -5.37 11.10 0.85
N ASP A 103 -4.84 12.32 0.87
CA ASP A 103 -4.76 13.16 -0.34
C ASP A 103 -3.86 12.55 -1.42
N ALA A 104 -2.73 11.95 -1.01
CA ALA A 104 -1.83 11.28 -1.91
C ALA A 104 -2.48 10.05 -2.54
N TYR A 105 -3.25 9.30 -1.76
CA TYR A 105 -4.05 8.17 -2.21
C TYR A 105 -5.09 8.59 -3.25
N VAL A 106 -5.90 9.62 -2.97
CA VAL A 106 -6.94 10.13 -3.89
C VAL A 106 -6.33 10.54 -5.23
N LYS A 107 -5.25 11.35 -5.20
CA LYS A 107 -4.54 11.76 -6.43
C LYS A 107 -3.97 10.56 -7.20
N THR A 108 -3.56 9.53 -6.48
CA THR A 108 -3.04 8.33 -7.12
C THR A 108 -4.15 7.50 -7.74
N GLN A 109 -5.32 7.40 -7.12
CA GLN A 109 -6.51 6.76 -7.71
C GLN A 109 -6.93 7.44 -9.02
N GLU A 110 -6.90 8.77 -9.08
CA GLU A 110 -7.16 9.50 -10.34
C GLU A 110 -6.15 9.14 -11.44
N ARG A 111 -4.87 8.95 -11.08
CA ARG A 111 -3.83 8.51 -12.03
C ARG A 111 -4.09 7.08 -12.51
N VAL A 112 -4.51 6.19 -11.59
CA VAL A 112 -4.86 4.81 -11.91
C VAL A 112 -6.03 4.79 -12.90
N GLU A 113 -7.10 5.54 -12.63
CA GLU A 113 -8.26 5.62 -13.48
C GLU A 113 -7.90 6.08 -14.91
N LYS A 114 -7.14 7.18 -15.03
CA LYS A 114 -6.64 7.67 -16.32
C LYS A 114 -5.81 6.63 -17.05
N THR A 115 -4.93 5.93 -16.34
CA THR A 115 -4.08 4.90 -16.93
C THR A 115 -4.91 3.66 -17.33
N TYR A 116 -5.92 3.31 -16.56
CA TYR A 116 -6.81 2.19 -16.85
C TYR A 116 -7.62 2.40 -18.13
N LEU A 117 -7.99 3.64 -18.45
CA LEU A 117 -8.67 3.99 -19.71
C LEU A 117 -7.75 3.80 -20.93
N ASP A 118 -6.43 3.97 -20.76
CA ASP A 118 -5.45 3.58 -21.77
C ASP A 118 -5.14 2.07 -21.65
N ARG A 119 -5.97 1.27 -22.27
CA ARG A 119 -5.89 -0.20 -22.19
C ARG A 119 -4.55 -0.78 -22.66
N ALA A 120 -3.94 -0.18 -23.67
CA ALA A 120 -2.65 -0.64 -24.18
C ALA A 120 -1.57 -0.44 -23.12
N LYS A 121 -1.50 0.73 -22.51
CA LYS A 121 -0.58 1.06 -21.43
C LYS A 121 -0.82 0.18 -20.21
N PHE A 122 -2.06 0.08 -19.74
CA PHE A 122 -2.41 -0.69 -18.54
C PHE A 122 -2.07 -2.19 -18.72
N ASN A 123 -2.38 -2.76 -19.88
CA ASN A 123 -2.05 -4.16 -20.19
C ASN A 123 -0.54 -4.38 -20.27
N ASN A 124 0.22 -3.43 -20.81
CA ASN A 124 1.68 -3.50 -20.83
C ASN A 124 2.27 -3.48 -19.42
N MET A 125 1.78 -2.60 -18.54
CA MET A 125 2.17 -2.57 -17.13
C MET A 125 1.88 -3.91 -16.45
N SER A 126 0.70 -4.49 -16.69
CA SER A 126 0.30 -5.81 -16.17
C SER A 126 1.25 -6.92 -16.64
N LEU A 127 1.59 -6.95 -17.93
CA LEU A 127 2.53 -7.94 -18.48
C LEU A 127 3.93 -7.80 -17.86
N ILE A 128 4.41 -6.59 -17.65
CA ILE A 128 5.71 -6.35 -17.00
C ILE A 128 5.67 -6.88 -15.56
N ASN A 129 4.59 -6.63 -14.82
CA ASN A 129 4.41 -7.16 -13.46
C ASN A 129 4.44 -8.69 -13.45
N ILE A 130 3.72 -9.37 -14.34
CA ILE A 130 3.74 -10.83 -14.47
C ILE A 130 5.17 -11.32 -14.78
N ALA A 131 5.82 -10.74 -15.77
CA ALA A 131 7.16 -11.16 -16.22
C ALA A 131 8.23 -11.01 -15.12
N LYS A 132 8.08 -10.03 -14.24
CA LYS A 132 9.01 -9.72 -13.15
C LYS A 132 8.67 -10.44 -11.83
N ALA A 133 7.51 -11.09 -11.74
CA ALA A 133 7.09 -11.78 -10.52
C ALA A 133 7.94 -13.01 -10.15
N GLY A 134 8.74 -13.53 -11.07
CA GLY A 134 9.59 -14.70 -10.85
C GLY A 134 10.57 -14.56 -9.67
N LEU A 135 11.03 -13.33 -9.37
CA LEU A 135 11.87 -13.08 -8.21
C LEU A 135 11.21 -13.52 -6.89
N PHE A 136 9.89 -13.47 -6.81
CA PHE A 136 9.12 -13.80 -5.61
C PHE A 136 8.72 -15.29 -5.53
N SER A 137 9.35 -16.15 -6.35
CA SER A 137 9.15 -17.58 -6.29
C SER A 137 9.70 -18.16 -4.98
N ALA A 138 8.89 -18.96 -4.29
CA ALA A 138 9.32 -19.66 -3.09
C ALA A 138 10.47 -20.65 -3.39
N ASP A 139 10.44 -21.31 -4.53
CA ASP A 139 11.50 -22.25 -4.96
C ASP A 139 12.85 -21.56 -5.08
N ARG A 140 12.87 -20.32 -5.64
CA ARG A 140 14.08 -19.50 -5.69
C ARG A 140 14.59 -19.20 -4.29
N ALA A 141 13.74 -18.70 -3.41
CA ALA A 141 14.11 -18.32 -2.05
C ALA A 141 14.66 -19.51 -1.25
N VAL A 142 14.01 -20.67 -1.34
CA VAL A 142 14.46 -21.90 -0.67
C VAL A 142 15.81 -22.36 -1.21
N LYS A 143 16.02 -22.28 -2.53
CA LYS A 143 17.30 -22.63 -3.15
C LYS A 143 18.42 -21.72 -2.66
N GLU A 144 18.20 -20.41 -2.66
CA GLU A 144 19.17 -19.44 -2.15
C GLU A 144 19.47 -19.66 -0.66
N TYR A 145 18.46 -19.95 0.18
CA TYR A 145 18.70 -20.31 1.59
C TYR A 145 19.56 -21.58 1.71
N GLY A 146 19.32 -22.58 0.86
CA GLY A 146 20.12 -23.78 0.81
C GLY A 146 21.58 -23.51 0.47
N GLU A 147 21.81 -22.72 -0.56
CA GLU A 147 23.14 -22.40 -1.08
C GLU A 147 23.89 -21.39 -0.19
N ASP A 148 23.25 -20.26 0.15
CA ASP A 148 23.93 -19.10 0.75
C ASP A 148 23.98 -19.15 2.28
N ILE A 149 23.00 -19.81 2.91
CA ILE A 149 22.89 -19.83 4.38
C ILE A 149 23.26 -21.18 4.95
N TRP A 150 22.70 -22.26 4.40
CA TRP A 150 22.86 -23.60 4.97
C TRP A 150 24.00 -24.41 4.33
N ASN A 151 24.58 -23.96 3.20
CA ASN A 151 25.61 -24.66 2.45
C ASN A 151 25.26 -26.12 2.13
N ILE A 152 24.02 -26.39 1.80
CA ILE A 152 23.51 -27.73 1.44
C ILE A 152 23.23 -27.81 -0.07
N ASN A 153 23.55 -28.95 -0.63
CA ASN A 153 23.23 -29.24 -2.02
C ASN A 153 21.92 -29.99 -2.17
N SER A 154 21.20 -29.71 -3.25
CA SER A 154 20.00 -30.49 -3.59
C SER A 154 20.34 -31.97 -3.76
N VAL A 155 19.59 -32.82 -3.06
CA VAL A 155 19.66 -34.27 -3.28
C VAL A 155 18.93 -34.55 -4.59
N LYS A 156 19.65 -35.23 -5.52
CA LYS A 156 19.05 -35.67 -6.80
C LYS A 156 18.20 -36.89 -6.62
#